data_5512795c76143bd821120d7183fc74d0
#
_entry.id   5512795c76143bd821120d7183fc74d0
#
_cell.length_a   1.000
_cell.length_b   1.000
_cell.length_c   1.000
_cell.angle_alpha   90.00
_cell.angle_beta   90.00
_cell.angle_gamma   90.00
#
_symmetry.space_group_name_H-M   'P 1'
#
loop_
_entity.id
_entity.type
_entity.pdbx_description
1 polymer ?
#
loop_
_entity_poly.entity_id
_entity_poly.type
_entity_poly.pdbx_seq_one_letter_code
_entity_poly.pdbx_strand_id
1 'polypeptide(L)'
;RRQRQMCIRDRNNSVIAFDINLGCSGFLYGLSTVYSFMQQKGLRKALLLDGETRSKVYSPKDRRSAFLFGDAGVAALIERNEKFGNSYFSLNSDGSRADLIMIKGGGYRHPSSLDTLKERVVDEFGNIRSDEQGYMKGADVFNFVIVEIPKDIKRLFQFAGMEKEQV
;
A
#
# COMPACT_ATOMS: atom_id res chain seq x y z
N ARG A 1 14.05 3.78 10.39
CA ARG A 1 14.28 5.23 10.64
C ARG A 1 12.98 6.04 10.82
N ARG A 2 11.83 5.69 10.19
CA ARG A 2 10.54 6.42 10.35
C ARG A 2 9.95 6.27 11.75
N GLN A 3 9.97 5.09 12.34
CA GLN A 3 9.50 4.81 13.71
C GLN A 3 10.13 5.73 14.77
N ARG A 4 11.42 6.05 14.66
CA ARG A 4 12.11 6.94 15.61
C ARG A 4 11.57 8.36 15.60
N GLN A 5 11.13 8.88 14.47
CA GLN A 5 10.58 10.25 14.39
C GLN A 5 9.15 10.32 14.94
N MET A 6 8.36 9.25 14.80
CA MET A 6 7.01 9.20 15.33
C MET A 6 6.96 9.09 16.85
N CYS A 7 7.96 8.48 17.48
CA CYS A 7 7.99 8.22 18.92
C CYS A 7 8.71 9.27 19.77
N ILE A 8 9.42 10.25 19.20
CA ILE A 8 10.48 10.98 19.94
C ILE A 8 10.16 12.43 20.31
N ARG A 9 9.17 13.11 19.70
CA ARG A 9 8.95 14.53 20.03
C ARG A 9 7.49 14.87 20.28
N ASP A 10 7.27 15.53 21.42
CA ASP A 10 6.08 16.32 21.76
C ASP A 10 4.74 15.58 21.82
N ARG A 11 4.74 14.24 22.07
CA ARG A 11 3.54 13.44 22.17
C ARG A 11 3.28 12.99 23.60
N ASN A 12 2.01 12.86 23.91
CA ASN A 12 1.57 12.21 25.13
C ASN A 12 2.10 10.76 25.16
N ASN A 13 2.76 10.35 26.24
CA ASN A 13 3.35 9.02 26.42
C ASN A 13 2.31 7.87 26.38
N SER A 14 1.02 8.19 26.39
CA SER A 14 -0.10 7.23 26.29
C SER A 14 -0.54 6.94 24.85
N VAL A 15 0.17 7.46 23.83
CA VAL A 15 -0.17 7.21 22.43
C VAL A 15 0.37 5.86 21.98
N ILE A 16 -0.48 5.02 21.37
CA ILE A 16 -0.07 3.83 20.64
C ILE A 16 0.41 4.29 19.26
N ALA A 17 1.66 3.95 18.90
CA ALA A 17 2.22 4.29 17.59
C ALA A 17 3.02 3.12 17.02
N PHE A 18 2.76 2.75 15.77
CA PHE A 18 3.48 1.71 15.04
C PHE A 18 3.35 1.94 13.53
N ASP A 19 4.20 1.29 12.76
CA ASP A 19 4.20 1.34 11.30
C ASP A 19 3.63 0.06 10.71
N ILE A 20 2.87 0.22 9.61
CA ILE A 20 2.43 -0.87 8.74
C ILE A 20 3.20 -0.72 7.42
N ASN A 21 3.94 -1.75 7.05
CA ASN A 21 4.71 -1.75 5.80
C ASN A 21 3.97 -2.56 4.74
N LEU A 22 3.16 -1.87 3.95
CA LEU A 22 2.46 -2.40 2.79
C LEU A 22 2.58 -1.41 1.62
N GLY A 23 2.38 -1.90 0.40
CA GLY A 23 2.31 -1.05 -0.78
C GLY A 23 0.91 -0.44 -0.97
N CYS A 24 0.35 -0.55 -2.17
CA CYS A 24 -0.89 0.12 -2.61
C CYS A 24 -2.11 -0.11 -1.71
N SER A 25 -2.19 -1.25 -1.03
CA SER A 25 -3.27 -1.58 -0.09
C SER A 25 -3.03 -1.06 1.33
N GLY A 26 -1.90 -0.40 1.60
CA GLY A 26 -1.48 0.02 2.94
C GLY A 26 -2.50 0.88 3.66
N PHE A 27 -3.14 1.81 2.95
CA PHE A 27 -4.19 2.66 3.52
C PHE A 27 -5.40 1.85 4.01
N LEU A 28 -5.89 0.90 3.21
CA LEU A 28 -7.05 0.07 3.57
C LEU A 28 -6.76 -0.88 4.73
N TYR A 29 -5.57 -1.51 4.73
CA TYR A 29 -5.13 -2.32 5.86
C TYR A 29 -4.92 -1.48 7.13
N GLY A 30 -4.34 -0.29 6.98
CA GLY A 30 -4.20 0.67 8.07
C GLY A 30 -5.55 1.08 8.65
N LEU A 31 -6.52 1.41 7.78
CA LEU A 31 -7.87 1.78 8.17
C LEU A 31 -8.58 0.65 8.92
N SER A 32 -8.55 -0.58 8.39
CA SER A 32 -9.11 -1.76 9.06
C SER A 32 -8.45 -2.02 10.43
N THR A 33 -7.14 -1.85 10.52
CA THR A 33 -6.40 -1.96 11.78
C THR A 33 -6.85 -0.91 12.80
N VAL A 34 -7.00 0.35 12.38
CA VAL A 34 -7.52 1.42 13.23
C VAL A 34 -8.91 1.10 13.73
N TYR A 35 -9.83 0.65 12.85
CA TYR A 35 -11.17 0.26 13.25
C TYR A 35 -11.17 -0.87 14.28
N SER A 36 -10.29 -1.85 14.12
CA SER A 36 -10.14 -2.96 15.09
C SER A 36 -9.65 -2.47 16.45
N PHE A 37 -8.65 -1.58 16.47
CA PHE A 37 -8.17 -0.99 17.72
C PHE A 37 -9.23 -0.13 18.41
N MET A 38 -10.02 0.61 17.65
CA MET A 38 -11.07 1.49 18.18
C MET A 38 -12.28 0.74 18.76
N GLN A 39 -12.36 -0.59 18.59
CA GLN A 39 -13.31 -1.41 19.35
C GLN A 39 -12.93 -1.52 20.84
N GLN A 40 -11.69 -1.25 21.19
CA GLN A 40 -11.23 -1.30 22.58
C GLN A 40 -11.74 -0.09 23.37
N LYS A 41 -12.07 -0.31 24.65
CA LYS A 41 -12.44 0.76 25.57
C LYS A 41 -11.28 1.75 25.74
N GLY A 42 -11.57 3.04 25.67
CA GLY A 42 -10.58 4.10 25.91
C GLY A 42 -9.92 4.64 24.65
N LEU A 43 -9.97 3.94 23.51
CA LEU A 43 -9.47 4.45 22.23
C LEU A 43 -10.63 5.11 21.46
N ARG A 44 -10.58 6.44 21.31
CA ARG A 44 -11.65 7.23 20.68
C ARG A 44 -11.21 7.92 19.42
N LYS A 45 -9.92 8.17 19.24
CA LYS A 45 -9.35 8.89 18.11
C LYS A 45 -8.09 8.19 17.64
N ALA A 46 -7.90 8.14 16.34
CA ALA A 46 -6.69 7.65 15.70
C ALA A 46 -6.31 8.54 14.53
N LEU A 47 -5.02 8.67 14.30
CA LEU A 47 -4.45 9.36 13.16
C LEU A 47 -3.76 8.32 12.28
N LEU A 48 -4.31 8.06 11.09
CA LEU A 48 -3.70 7.23 10.07
C LEU A 48 -2.91 8.14 9.12
N LEU A 49 -1.61 7.89 9.04
CA LEU A 49 -0.71 8.59 8.14
C LEU A 49 -0.25 7.62 7.06
N ASP A 50 -0.42 8.00 5.81
CA ASP A 50 0.09 7.26 4.67
C ASP A 50 0.96 8.17 3.81
N GLY A 51 2.16 7.71 3.44
CA GLY A 51 3.11 8.54 2.72
C GLY A 51 4.06 7.72 1.87
N GLU A 52 4.14 8.07 0.59
CA GLU A 52 4.93 7.38 -0.41
C GLU A 52 5.84 8.33 -1.18
N THR A 53 7.09 7.90 -1.37
CA THR A 53 8.07 8.59 -2.23
C THR A 53 8.47 7.67 -3.37
N ARG A 54 7.55 7.41 -4.28
CA ARG A 54 7.73 6.48 -5.41
C ARG A 54 8.72 6.97 -6.44
N SER A 55 8.90 8.28 -6.57
CA SER A 55 9.95 8.87 -7.41
C SER A 55 11.36 8.37 -7.09
N LYS A 56 11.59 7.90 -5.85
CA LYS A 56 12.87 7.33 -5.42
C LYS A 56 13.00 5.83 -5.65
N VAL A 57 11.90 5.17 -5.98
CA VAL A 57 11.82 3.70 -6.11
C VAL A 57 11.85 3.29 -7.57
N TYR A 58 11.22 4.06 -8.45
CA TYR A 58 11.15 3.76 -9.87
C TYR A 58 12.19 4.54 -10.68
N SER A 59 12.71 3.91 -11.73
CA SER A 59 13.61 4.58 -12.65
C SER A 59 12.89 5.65 -13.47
N PRO A 60 13.36 6.89 -13.53
CA PRO A 60 12.80 7.91 -14.43
C PRO A 60 13.02 7.58 -15.92
N LYS A 61 13.90 6.62 -16.22
CA LYS A 61 14.20 6.14 -17.56
C LYS A 61 13.34 4.92 -17.96
N ASP A 62 12.47 4.44 -17.07
CA ASP A 62 11.51 3.36 -17.35
C ASP A 62 10.09 3.94 -17.46
N ARG A 63 9.64 4.18 -18.69
CA ARG A 63 8.33 4.78 -19.00
C ARG A 63 7.15 3.93 -18.54
N ARG A 64 7.34 2.61 -18.37
CA ARG A 64 6.27 1.69 -17.93
C ARG A 64 5.85 1.93 -16.48
N SER A 65 6.73 2.51 -15.69
CA SER A 65 6.48 2.76 -14.27
C SER A 65 6.59 4.25 -13.88
N ALA A 66 7.51 5.00 -14.49
CA ALA A 66 7.81 6.39 -14.10
C ALA A 66 6.60 7.34 -14.18
N PHE A 67 5.74 7.18 -15.19
CA PHE A 67 4.58 8.05 -15.38
C PHE A 67 3.33 7.63 -14.59
N LEU A 68 3.36 6.46 -13.98
CA LEU A 68 2.20 5.92 -13.26
C LEU A 68 2.20 6.30 -11.78
N PHE A 69 3.39 6.43 -11.19
CA PHE A 69 3.54 6.61 -9.75
C PHE A 69 4.05 8.01 -9.41
N GLY A 70 3.36 8.70 -8.51
CA GLY A 70 3.77 9.96 -7.92
C GLY A 70 4.11 9.83 -6.44
N ASP A 71 4.63 10.93 -5.87
CA ASP A 71 4.85 11.07 -4.44
C ASP A 71 3.63 11.72 -3.82
N ALA A 72 3.17 11.19 -2.71
CA ALA A 72 2.03 11.73 -1.98
C ALA A 72 2.12 11.43 -0.48
N GLY A 73 1.40 12.22 0.31
CA GLY A 73 1.19 12.00 1.72
C GLY A 73 -0.22 12.39 2.12
N VAL A 74 -0.85 11.56 2.94
CA VAL A 74 -2.21 11.75 3.42
C VAL A 74 -2.26 11.53 4.93
N ALA A 75 -3.12 12.29 5.62
CA ALA A 75 -3.43 12.11 7.02
C ALA A 75 -4.95 12.01 7.19
N ALA A 76 -5.41 10.90 7.77
CA ALA A 76 -6.82 10.68 8.06
C ALA A 76 -7.02 10.63 9.58
N LEU A 77 -7.81 11.56 10.11
CA LEU A 77 -8.27 11.53 11.50
C LEU A 77 -9.56 10.70 11.57
N ILE A 78 -9.50 9.61 12.33
CA ILE A 78 -10.62 8.72 12.56
C ILE A 78 -11.11 8.92 14.00
N GLU A 79 -12.41 9.13 14.18
CA GLU A 79 -13.01 9.27 15.49
C GLU A 79 -14.18 8.30 15.63
N ARG A 80 -14.26 7.63 16.78
CA ARG A 80 -15.39 6.77 17.10
C ARG A 80 -16.65 7.60 17.30
N ASN A 81 -17.70 7.30 16.54
CA ASN A 81 -18.97 7.96 16.63
C ASN A 81 -20.11 6.95 16.42
N GLU A 82 -21.01 6.86 17.38
CA GLU A 82 -22.11 5.90 17.38
C GLU A 82 -23.27 6.28 16.43
N LYS A 83 -23.21 7.50 15.85
CA LYS A 83 -24.23 7.96 14.88
C LYS A 83 -24.06 7.34 13.49
N PHE A 84 -22.88 6.80 13.20
CA PHE A 84 -22.58 6.19 11.90
C PHE A 84 -22.66 4.67 12.00
N GLY A 85 -23.06 4.04 10.89
CA GLY A 85 -23.18 2.60 10.77
C GLY A 85 -21.83 1.86 10.75
N ASN A 86 -21.89 0.57 10.52
CA ASN A 86 -20.72 -0.29 10.44
C ASN A 86 -19.93 -0.03 9.15
N SER A 87 -18.63 -0.25 9.22
CA SER A 87 -17.76 -0.32 8.04
C SER A 87 -17.37 -1.77 7.78
N TYR A 88 -17.33 -2.14 6.52
CA TYR A 88 -17.00 -3.51 6.10
C TYR A 88 -15.71 -3.50 5.28
N PHE A 89 -14.86 -4.50 5.49
CA PHE A 89 -13.57 -4.62 4.84
C PHE A 89 -13.42 -6.00 4.22
N SER A 90 -12.91 -6.05 2.99
CA SER A 90 -12.41 -7.25 2.34
C SER A 90 -10.91 -7.11 2.16
N LEU A 91 -10.13 -7.95 2.84
CA LEU A 91 -8.67 -7.91 2.83
C LEU A 91 -8.16 -9.27 2.35
N ASN A 92 -7.56 -9.28 1.18
CA ASN A 92 -7.10 -10.50 0.52
C ASN A 92 -5.65 -10.41 0.10
N SER A 93 -5.00 -11.56 -0.12
CA SER A 93 -3.65 -11.65 -0.64
C SER A 93 -3.54 -12.79 -1.65
N ASP A 94 -2.87 -12.52 -2.77
CA ASP A 94 -2.56 -13.52 -3.78
C ASP A 94 -1.04 -13.59 -4.02
N GLY A 95 -0.38 -14.49 -3.33
CA GLY A 95 1.07 -14.70 -3.44
C GLY A 95 1.50 -15.34 -4.77
N SER A 96 0.59 -15.94 -5.53
CA SER A 96 0.90 -16.55 -6.83
C SER A 96 1.29 -15.52 -7.90
N ARG A 97 0.97 -14.25 -7.65
CA ARG A 97 1.22 -13.11 -8.55
C ARG A 97 2.22 -12.10 -7.96
N ALA A 98 3.05 -12.53 -7.03
CA ALA A 98 4.02 -11.66 -6.36
C ALA A 98 5.04 -11.01 -7.33
N ASP A 99 5.26 -11.61 -8.50
CA ASP A 99 6.19 -11.13 -9.53
C ASP A 99 5.61 -10.07 -10.48
N LEU A 100 4.35 -9.67 -10.31
CA LEU A 100 3.73 -8.66 -11.18
C LEU A 100 4.20 -7.23 -10.86
N ILE A 101 4.42 -6.94 -9.58
CA ILE A 101 4.96 -5.64 -9.12
C ILE A 101 5.97 -5.93 -8.01
N MET A 102 7.26 -5.66 -8.25
CA MET A 102 8.28 -5.90 -7.23
C MET A 102 9.57 -5.11 -7.48
N ILE A 103 10.43 -5.11 -6.48
CA ILE A 103 11.84 -4.74 -6.58
C ILE A 103 12.63 -6.04 -6.38
N LYS A 104 13.48 -6.41 -7.35
CA LYS A 104 14.18 -7.71 -7.33
C LYS A 104 15.36 -7.73 -6.38
N GLY A 105 16.15 -6.65 -6.36
CA GLY A 105 17.40 -6.53 -5.62
C GLY A 105 17.32 -5.52 -4.47
N GLY A 106 18.40 -5.44 -3.69
CA GLY A 106 18.51 -4.52 -2.55
C GLY A 106 17.82 -4.99 -1.26
N GLY A 107 17.16 -6.14 -1.28
CA GLY A 107 16.52 -6.77 -0.12
C GLY A 107 17.35 -7.94 0.46
N TYR A 108 16.78 -8.61 1.44
CA TYR A 108 17.49 -9.67 2.17
C TYR A 108 17.82 -10.91 1.31
N ARG A 109 16.94 -11.27 0.35
CA ARG A 109 17.15 -12.43 -0.55
C ARG A 109 18.21 -12.17 -1.62
N HIS A 110 18.24 -10.94 -2.11
CA HIS A 110 19.18 -10.47 -3.12
C HIS A 110 19.78 -9.17 -2.62
N PRO A 111 20.83 -9.24 -1.77
CA PRO A 111 21.44 -8.05 -1.19
C PRO A 111 21.97 -7.10 -2.27
N SER A 112 22.05 -5.82 -1.89
CA SER A 112 22.63 -4.79 -2.76
C SER A 112 24.04 -5.15 -3.17
N SER A 113 24.36 -4.98 -4.45
CA SER A 113 25.66 -5.24 -5.05
C SER A 113 25.88 -4.32 -6.24
N LEU A 114 27.12 -4.26 -6.73
CA LEU A 114 27.43 -3.51 -7.97
C LEU A 114 26.63 -4.03 -9.17
N ASP A 115 26.29 -5.32 -9.18
CA ASP A 115 25.50 -5.93 -10.24
C ASP A 115 24.02 -5.55 -10.13
N THR A 116 23.41 -5.59 -8.93
CA THR A 116 22.00 -5.21 -8.72
C THR A 116 21.75 -3.73 -8.91
N LEU A 117 22.74 -2.87 -8.67
CA LEU A 117 22.69 -1.43 -8.90
C LEU A 117 22.88 -1.03 -10.35
N LYS A 118 23.44 -1.92 -11.19
CA LYS A 118 23.76 -1.63 -12.58
C LYS A 118 22.49 -1.39 -13.39
N GLU A 119 22.37 -0.22 -13.99
CA GLU A 119 21.31 0.10 -14.95
C GLU A 119 21.50 -0.72 -16.25
N ARG A 120 20.41 -1.27 -16.76
CA ARG A 120 20.36 -2.05 -18.02
C ARG A 120 19.15 -1.68 -18.84
N VAL A 121 19.26 -1.77 -20.16
CA VAL A 121 18.10 -1.78 -21.05
C VAL A 121 17.31 -3.06 -20.78
N VAL A 122 16.03 -2.94 -20.47
CA VAL A 122 15.18 -4.05 -19.98
C VAL A 122 14.13 -4.50 -20.97
N ASP A 123 13.98 -3.79 -22.09
CA ASP A 123 13.05 -4.15 -23.16
C ASP A 123 13.44 -3.48 -24.50
N GLU A 124 12.71 -3.87 -25.54
CA GLU A 124 12.88 -3.34 -26.93
C GLU A 124 12.53 -1.86 -27.08
N PHE A 125 11.82 -1.25 -26.13
CA PHE A 125 11.45 0.16 -26.13
C PHE A 125 12.52 1.06 -25.51
N GLY A 126 13.64 0.50 -25.07
CA GLY A 126 14.75 1.24 -24.49
C GLY A 126 14.52 1.70 -23.07
N ASN A 127 13.59 1.08 -22.34
CA ASN A 127 13.42 1.34 -20.91
C ASN A 127 14.66 0.88 -20.12
N ILE A 128 15.11 1.70 -19.19
CA ILE A 128 16.33 1.45 -18.40
C ILE A 128 16.01 1.45 -16.93
N ARG A 129 16.43 0.39 -16.23
CA ARG A 129 16.40 0.30 -14.77
C ARG A 129 17.46 -0.68 -14.25
N SER A 130 17.69 -0.60 -12.93
CA SER A 130 18.45 -1.59 -12.18
C SER A 130 17.52 -2.61 -11.51
N ASP A 131 18.07 -3.68 -10.93
CA ASP A 131 17.28 -4.62 -10.16
C ASP A 131 16.83 -4.08 -8.81
N GLU A 132 17.42 -2.98 -8.33
CA GLU A 132 17.02 -2.27 -7.11
C GLU A 132 15.94 -1.21 -7.35
N GLN A 133 15.46 -1.09 -8.58
CA GLN A 133 14.34 -0.24 -8.94
C GLN A 133 13.09 -1.08 -9.22
N GLY A 134 11.94 -0.50 -8.88
CA GLY A 134 10.65 -1.15 -9.06
C GLY A 134 10.31 -1.39 -10.52
N TYR A 135 9.66 -2.51 -10.77
CA TYR A 135 9.05 -2.78 -12.07
C TYR A 135 7.61 -3.27 -11.92
N MET A 136 6.87 -3.17 -13.00
CA MET A 136 5.50 -3.65 -13.09
C MET A 136 5.23 -4.29 -14.45
N LYS A 137 4.59 -5.46 -14.44
CA LYS A 137 4.02 -6.12 -15.61
C LYS A 137 2.62 -5.54 -15.86
N GLY A 138 2.55 -4.36 -16.51
CA GLY A 138 1.35 -3.55 -16.57
C GLY A 138 0.11 -4.27 -17.13
N ALA A 139 0.26 -5.04 -18.22
CA ALA A 139 -0.84 -5.80 -18.82
C ALA A 139 -1.41 -6.87 -17.86
N ASP A 140 -0.52 -7.59 -17.16
CA ASP A 140 -0.93 -8.63 -16.23
C ASP A 140 -1.61 -8.05 -14.98
N VAL A 141 -1.09 -6.91 -14.48
CA VAL A 141 -1.73 -6.16 -13.38
C VAL A 141 -3.09 -5.64 -13.80
N PHE A 142 -3.22 -5.09 -15.02
CA PHE A 142 -4.49 -4.64 -15.55
C PHE A 142 -5.51 -5.79 -15.62
N ASN A 143 -5.12 -6.92 -16.21
CA ASN A 143 -5.97 -8.11 -16.30
C ASN A 143 -6.40 -8.62 -14.91
N PHE A 144 -5.48 -8.61 -13.95
CA PHE A 144 -5.80 -8.96 -12.57
C PHE A 144 -6.88 -8.04 -11.99
N VAL A 145 -6.71 -6.73 -12.13
CA VAL A 145 -7.62 -5.74 -11.54
C VAL A 145 -9.02 -5.87 -12.12
N ILE A 146 -9.18 -5.94 -13.45
CA ILE A 146 -10.51 -6.01 -14.09
C ILE A 146 -11.25 -7.33 -13.80
N VAL A 147 -10.55 -8.39 -13.43
CA VAL A 147 -11.14 -9.69 -13.13
C VAL A 147 -11.42 -9.85 -11.63
N GLU A 148 -10.45 -9.56 -10.77
CA GLU A 148 -10.53 -9.92 -9.35
C GLU A 148 -11.24 -8.84 -8.52
N ILE A 149 -11.05 -7.57 -8.81
CA ILE A 149 -11.66 -6.50 -8.02
C ILE A 149 -13.20 -6.52 -8.09
N PRO A 150 -13.84 -6.69 -9.26
CA PRO A 150 -15.31 -6.80 -9.32
C PRO A 150 -15.87 -8.01 -8.53
N LYS A 151 -15.13 -9.13 -8.53
CA LYS A 151 -15.53 -10.30 -7.75
C LYS A 151 -15.45 -10.02 -6.25
N ASP A 152 -14.39 -9.34 -5.82
CA ASP A 152 -14.19 -9.01 -4.42
C ASP A 152 -15.22 -8.00 -3.92
N ILE A 153 -15.50 -6.96 -4.70
CA ILE A 153 -16.57 -6.01 -4.41
C ILE A 153 -17.92 -6.72 -4.25
N LYS A 154 -18.24 -7.64 -5.16
CA LYS A 154 -19.48 -8.42 -5.07
C LYS A 154 -19.57 -9.25 -3.77
N ARG A 155 -18.45 -9.88 -3.37
CA ARG A 155 -18.39 -10.64 -2.11
C ARG A 155 -18.55 -9.71 -0.90
N LEU A 156 -17.96 -8.52 -0.95
CA LEU A 156 -18.08 -7.55 0.12
C LEU A 156 -19.53 -7.08 0.31
N PHE A 157 -20.25 -6.78 -0.78
CA PHE A 157 -21.68 -6.46 -0.73
C PHE A 157 -22.51 -7.59 -0.12
N GLN A 158 -22.28 -8.83 -0.58
CA GLN A 158 -22.95 -10.01 -0.04
C GLN A 158 -22.68 -10.19 1.46
N PHE A 159 -21.42 -10.00 1.88
CA PHE A 159 -21.03 -10.06 3.29
C PHE A 159 -21.67 -8.95 4.13
N ALA A 160 -21.76 -7.75 3.59
CA ALA A 160 -22.37 -6.59 4.26
C ALA A 160 -23.92 -6.66 4.28
N GLY A 161 -24.54 -7.53 3.50
CA GLY A 161 -26.00 -7.55 3.31
C GLY A 161 -26.53 -6.28 2.64
N MET A 162 -25.74 -5.67 1.74
CA MET A 162 -26.06 -4.40 1.07
C MET A 162 -26.25 -4.62 -0.43
N GLU A 163 -27.11 -3.82 -1.03
CA GLU A 163 -27.26 -3.73 -2.46
C GLU A 163 -26.38 -2.59 -3.02
N LYS A 164 -26.00 -2.70 -4.30
CA LYS A 164 -25.11 -1.75 -4.97
C LYS A 164 -25.65 -0.30 -4.94
N GLU A 165 -26.96 -0.15 -4.99
CA GLU A 165 -27.68 1.13 -5.01
C GLU A 165 -27.69 1.85 -3.66
N GLN A 166 -27.18 1.21 -2.60
CA GLN A 166 -27.10 1.76 -1.25
C GLN A 166 -25.75 2.41 -0.92
N VAL A 167 -24.82 2.45 -1.88
CA VAL A 167 -23.45 2.98 -1.70
C VAL A 167 -23.14 4.14 -2.64
#